data_f5813e9729da7c3278e1e8d22e3d965e
#
_entry.id   f5813e9729da7c3278e1e8d22e3d965e
#
_cell.length_a   1.000
_cell.length_b   1.000
_cell.length_c   1.000
_cell.angle_alpha   90.00
_cell.angle_beta   90.00
_cell.angle_gamma   90.00
#
_symmetry.space_group_name_H-M   'P 1'
#
loop_
_entity.id
_entity.type
_entity.pdbx_description
1 polymer ?
#
loop_
_entity_poly.entity_id
_entity_poly.type
_entity_poly.pdbx_seq_one_letter_code
_entity_poly.pdbx_strand_id
1 'polypeptide(L)'
;MSHDLTLRVYYEDTDLAGIVYYANYLKYIERGRSEWLRALGIDQQAMHRDSGHVFAVRRVEADYLRPAHFDDLLTVSTELAQASPARLRVDQQVQRDGHLLFAARVTIACLDRQGRAVRLPSVLRTAIDG
;
A
#
# COMPACT_ATOMS: atom_id res chain seq x y z
N MET A 1 1.29 9.33 10.76
CA MET A 1 0.16 9.02 9.92
C MET A 1 0.26 7.58 9.45
N SER A 2 -0.57 6.74 9.99
CA SER A 2 -0.53 5.29 9.75
C SER A 2 -1.96 4.74 9.69
N HIS A 3 -2.07 3.53 9.16
CA HIS A 3 -3.34 2.83 9.02
C HIS A 3 -3.11 1.33 9.08
N ASP A 4 -3.99 0.62 9.76
CA ASP A 4 -3.95 -0.84 9.85
C ASP A 4 -5.18 -1.43 9.19
N LEU A 5 -4.96 -2.41 8.33
CA LEU A 5 -6.01 -3.20 7.69
C LEU A 5 -5.87 -4.66 8.14
N THR A 6 -6.95 -5.24 8.60
CA THR A 6 -6.99 -6.66 8.93
C THR A 6 -7.58 -7.43 7.74
N LEU A 7 -6.92 -8.50 7.33
CA LEU A 7 -7.42 -9.38 6.28
C LEU A 7 -7.12 -10.84 6.61
N ARG A 8 -7.89 -11.73 5.98
CA ARG A 8 -7.70 -13.17 6.13
C ARG A 8 -7.10 -13.75 4.87
N VAL A 9 -6.21 -14.71 5.04
CA VAL A 9 -5.65 -15.48 3.92
C VAL A 9 -6.70 -16.50 3.48
N TYR A 10 -7.06 -16.47 2.21
CA TYR A 10 -8.02 -17.39 1.61
C TYR A 10 -7.28 -18.52 0.89
N TYR A 11 -8.01 -19.56 0.57
CA TYR A 11 -7.46 -20.72 -0.15
C TYR A 11 -6.79 -20.30 -1.46
N GLU A 12 -7.44 -19.40 -2.20
CA GLU A 12 -6.93 -18.90 -3.49
C GLU A 12 -5.61 -18.13 -3.39
N ASP A 13 -5.23 -17.69 -2.18
CA ASP A 13 -4.01 -16.93 -1.97
C ASP A 13 -2.77 -17.82 -1.84
N THR A 14 -2.96 -19.13 -1.67
CA THR A 14 -1.87 -20.06 -1.36
C THR A 14 -1.38 -20.80 -2.60
N ASP A 15 -0.14 -21.25 -2.53
CA ASP A 15 0.51 -22.01 -3.58
C ASP A 15 0.62 -23.50 -3.21
N LEU A 16 1.34 -24.26 -4.03
CA LEU A 16 1.52 -25.70 -3.84
C LEU A 16 2.18 -26.05 -2.50
N ALA A 17 3.00 -25.15 -1.95
CA ALA A 17 3.66 -25.37 -0.66
C ALA A 17 2.73 -25.08 0.54
N GLY A 18 1.50 -24.63 0.31
CA GLY A 18 0.54 -24.30 1.38
C GLY A 18 0.77 -22.97 2.05
N ILE A 19 1.62 -22.12 1.49
CA ILE A 19 1.89 -20.77 1.98
C ILE A 19 1.36 -19.74 0.99
N VAL A 20 1.20 -18.51 1.44
CA VAL A 20 0.78 -17.42 0.56
C VAL A 20 1.77 -17.28 -0.58
N TYR A 21 1.24 -17.32 -1.82
CA TYR A 21 2.05 -17.12 -3.00
C TYR A 21 2.69 -15.73 -2.96
N TYR A 22 4.00 -15.66 -3.19
CA TYR A 22 4.78 -14.46 -2.90
C TYR A 22 4.24 -13.18 -3.55
N ALA A 23 3.67 -13.27 -4.75
CA ALA A 23 3.13 -12.10 -5.44
C ALA A 23 1.85 -11.56 -4.77
N ASN A 24 1.15 -12.37 -3.98
CA ASN A 24 -0.08 -11.95 -3.30
C ASN A 24 0.18 -10.94 -2.19
N TYR A 25 1.39 -10.90 -1.63
CA TYR A 25 1.73 -9.84 -0.67
C TYR A 25 1.65 -8.45 -1.29
N LEU A 26 1.93 -8.33 -2.59
CA LEU A 26 1.77 -7.07 -3.31
C LEU A 26 0.30 -6.64 -3.37
N LYS A 27 -0.61 -7.60 -3.49
CA LYS A 27 -2.06 -7.32 -3.43
C LYS A 27 -2.47 -6.89 -2.01
N TYR A 28 -1.94 -7.54 -0.99
CA TYR A 28 -2.25 -7.21 0.40
C TYR A 28 -1.82 -5.78 0.73
N ILE A 29 -0.60 -5.40 0.35
CA ILE A 29 -0.14 -4.04 0.62
C ILE A 29 -0.84 -3.01 -0.26
N GLU A 30 -1.29 -3.38 -1.47
CA GLU A 30 -2.14 -2.50 -2.28
C GLU A 30 -3.45 -2.20 -1.56
N ARG A 31 -4.10 -3.21 -1.00
CA ARG A 31 -5.33 -3.02 -0.22
C ARG A 31 -5.08 -2.14 1.00
N GLY A 32 -3.96 -2.36 1.68
CA GLY A 32 -3.56 -1.51 2.80
C GLY A 32 -3.40 -0.04 2.40
N ARG A 33 -2.73 0.23 1.28
CA ARG A 33 -2.58 1.59 0.76
C ARG A 33 -3.91 2.20 0.37
N SER A 34 -4.76 1.44 -0.30
CA SER A 34 -6.07 1.93 -0.75
C SER A 34 -6.95 2.33 0.43
N GLU A 35 -6.97 1.52 1.48
CA GLU A 35 -7.74 1.83 2.68
C GLU A 35 -7.13 3.00 3.45
N TRP A 36 -5.81 3.10 3.49
CA TRP A 36 -5.13 4.26 4.08
C TRP A 36 -5.50 5.56 3.38
N LEU A 37 -5.47 5.58 2.05
CA LEU A 37 -5.87 6.77 1.27
C LEU A 37 -7.33 7.12 1.53
N ARG A 38 -8.20 6.11 1.57
CA ARG A 38 -9.62 6.32 1.86
C ARG A 38 -9.82 6.91 3.25
N ALA A 39 -9.07 6.44 4.23
CA ALA A 39 -9.12 6.97 5.60
C ALA A 39 -8.66 8.43 5.67
N LEU A 40 -7.79 8.85 4.75
CA LEU A 40 -7.35 10.24 4.64
C LEU A 40 -8.35 11.14 3.90
N GLY A 41 -9.46 10.58 3.44
CA GLY A 41 -10.46 11.32 2.67
C GLY A 41 -10.13 11.44 1.18
N ILE A 42 -9.17 10.69 0.68
CA ILE A 42 -8.83 10.67 -0.74
C ILE A 42 -9.70 9.66 -1.46
N ASP A 43 -10.58 10.16 -2.33
CA ASP A 43 -11.41 9.33 -3.21
C ASP A 43 -10.70 9.20 -4.55
N GLN A 44 -10.04 8.07 -4.77
CA GLN A 44 -9.25 7.83 -5.99
C GLN A 44 -10.12 7.80 -7.24
N GLN A 45 -11.34 7.29 -7.13
CA GLN A 45 -12.28 7.24 -8.25
C GLN A 45 -12.70 8.65 -8.67
N ALA A 46 -13.04 9.49 -7.71
CA ALA A 46 -13.38 10.90 -7.97
C ALA A 46 -12.18 11.67 -8.54
N MET A 47 -10.99 11.45 -8.00
CA MET A 47 -9.76 12.07 -8.48
C MET A 47 -9.51 11.72 -9.95
N HIS A 48 -9.65 10.46 -10.31
CA HIS A 48 -9.48 10.01 -11.69
C HIS A 48 -10.55 10.61 -12.60
N ARG A 49 -11.81 10.60 -12.18
CA ARG A 49 -12.92 11.12 -12.97
C ARG A 49 -12.79 12.63 -13.22
N ASP A 50 -12.45 13.39 -12.17
CA ASP A 50 -12.52 14.85 -12.22
C ASP A 50 -11.25 15.49 -12.81
N SER A 51 -10.08 14.96 -12.48
CA SER A 51 -8.80 15.53 -12.93
C SER A 51 -7.98 14.58 -13.83
N GLY A 52 -8.33 13.30 -13.87
CA GLY A 52 -7.54 12.28 -14.57
C GLY A 52 -6.29 11.86 -13.80
N HIS A 53 -6.11 12.36 -12.59
CA HIS A 53 -4.93 12.03 -11.79
C HIS A 53 -5.07 10.65 -11.17
N VAL A 54 -3.98 9.91 -11.15
CA VAL A 54 -3.89 8.57 -10.54
C VAL A 54 -2.60 8.43 -9.76
N PHE A 55 -2.60 7.51 -8.82
CA PHE A 55 -1.37 7.07 -8.16
C PHE A 55 -0.80 5.88 -8.93
N ALA A 56 0.50 5.88 -9.13
CA ALA A 56 1.20 4.78 -9.81
C ALA A 56 2.43 4.37 -8.99
N VAL A 57 2.57 3.07 -8.79
CA VAL A 57 3.75 2.53 -8.11
C VAL A 57 4.95 2.64 -9.04
N ARG A 58 6.03 3.24 -8.54
CA ARG A 58 7.28 3.41 -9.29
C ARG A 58 8.34 2.40 -8.86
N ARG A 59 8.32 2.00 -7.58
CA ARG A 59 9.33 1.10 -7.04
C ARG A 59 8.77 0.38 -5.83
N VAL A 60 9.11 -0.90 -5.71
CA VAL A 60 8.83 -1.70 -4.53
C VAL A 60 10.14 -2.36 -4.11
N GLU A 61 10.51 -2.19 -2.83
CA GLU A 61 11.58 -2.94 -2.19
C GLU A 61 10.91 -3.79 -1.10
N ALA A 62 11.09 -5.10 -1.16
CA ALA A 62 10.35 -5.99 -0.28
C ALA A 62 11.22 -7.10 0.26
N ASP A 63 10.97 -7.47 1.53
CA ASP A 63 11.60 -8.58 2.20
C ASP A 63 10.55 -9.58 2.67
N TYR A 64 10.72 -10.84 2.29
CA TYR A 64 9.86 -11.95 2.68
C TYR A 64 10.53 -12.66 3.85
N LEU A 65 10.05 -12.40 5.05
CA LEU A 65 10.73 -12.83 6.27
C LEU A 65 10.20 -14.14 6.83
N ARG A 66 8.88 -14.34 6.80
CA ARG A 66 8.22 -15.56 7.28
C ARG A 66 6.94 -15.78 6.46
N PRO A 67 6.57 -17.05 6.19
CA PRO A 67 5.37 -17.32 5.40
C PRO A 67 4.08 -17.12 6.17
N ALA A 68 3.06 -16.67 5.49
CA ALA A 68 1.66 -16.74 5.94
C ALA A 68 1.02 -17.99 5.33
N HIS A 69 0.00 -18.51 6.00
CA HIS A 69 -0.67 -19.75 5.65
C HIS A 69 -2.16 -19.52 5.47
N PHE A 70 -2.83 -20.49 4.86
CA PHE A 70 -4.27 -20.47 4.73
C PHE A 70 -4.94 -20.21 6.08
N ASP A 71 -5.95 -19.36 6.06
CA ASP A 71 -6.79 -18.99 7.20
C ASP A 71 -6.10 -18.09 8.23
N ASP A 72 -4.85 -17.73 8.04
CA ASP A 72 -4.20 -16.73 8.90
C ASP A 72 -4.91 -15.39 8.84
N LEU A 73 -5.00 -14.73 9.98
CA LEU A 73 -5.50 -13.36 10.09
C LEU A 73 -4.30 -12.43 10.13
N LEU A 74 -4.21 -11.55 9.15
CA LEU A 74 -3.05 -10.68 8.97
C LEU A 74 -3.41 -9.23 9.24
N THR A 75 -2.45 -8.48 9.77
CA THR A 75 -2.53 -7.03 9.86
C THR A 75 -1.57 -6.42 8.85
N VAL A 76 -2.11 -5.59 7.96
CA VAL A 76 -1.32 -4.83 6.98
C VAL A 76 -1.25 -3.40 7.47
N SER A 77 -0.07 -2.97 7.87
CA SER A 77 0.14 -1.59 8.32
C SER A 77 0.76 -0.76 7.20
N THR A 78 0.32 0.48 7.10
CA THR A 78 0.80 1.44 6.11
C THR A 78 1.15 2.73 6.83
N GLU A 79 2.35 3.23 6.62
CA GLU A 79 2.83 4.46 7.24
C GLU A 79 3.48 5.35 6.18
N LEU A 80 3.10 6.63 6.18
CA LEU A 80 3.76 7.61 5.31
C LEU A 80 5.15 7.90 5.85
N ALA A 81 6.18 7.59 5.04
CA ALA A 81 7.57 7.77 5.41
C ALA A 81 8.15 9.06 4.87
N GLN A 82 7.79 9.44 3.63
CA GLN A 82 8.35 10.61 2.97
C GLN A 82 7.40 11.11 1.89
N ALA A 83 7.32 12.43 1.70
CA ALA A 83 6.58 13.04 0.59
C ALA A 83 7.40 14.18 0.00
N SER A 84 7.34 14.28 -1.33
CA SER A 84 7.81 15.43 -2.10
C SER A 84 6.60 15.98 -2.88
N PRO A 85 6.75 17.03 -3.69
CA PRO A 85 5.58 17.58 -4.38
C PRO A 85 4.80 16.60 -5.25
N ALA A 86 5.47 15.60 -5.89
CA ALA A 86 4.82 14.68 -6.82
C ALA A 86 4.99 13.20 -6.45
N ARG A 87 5.69 12.87 -5.38
CA ARG A 87 5.98 11.49 -4.98
C ARG A 87 5.81 11.31 -3.49
N LEU A 88 5.47 10.09 -3.11
CA LEU A 88 5.47 9.68 -1.71
C LEU A 88 6.09 8.30 -1.59
N ARG A 89 6.64 8.03 -0.40
CA ARG A 89 7.09 6.71 -0.02
C ARG A 89 6.33 6.28 1.21
N VAL A 90 5.78 5.07 1.17
CA VAL A 90 5.13 4.45 2.32
C VAL A 90 5.95 3.24 2.75
N ASP A 91 6.02 3.01 4.05
CA ASP A 91 6.55 1.80 4.63
C ASP A 91 5.36 0.92 5.03
N GLN A 92 5.36 -0.33 4.57
CA GLN A 92 4.27 -1.25 4.80
C GLN A 92 4.79 -2.55 5.39
N GLN A 93 3.98 -3.15 6.26
CA GLN A 93 4.31 -4.41 6.91
C GLN A 93 3.09 -5.31 6.91
N VAL A 94 3.34 -6.62 6.81
CA VAL A 94 2.33 -7.65 7.01
C VAL A 94 2.74 -8.45 8.24
N GLN A 95 1.84 -8.54 9.22
CA GLN A 95 2.10 -9.18 10.51
C GLN A 95 1.00 -10.19 10.83
N ARG A 96 1.38 -11.21 11.60
CA ARG A 96 0.45 -12.16 12.22
C ARG A 96 0.81 -12.24 13.70
N ASP A 97 -0.15 -11.93 14.57
CA ASP A 97 0.04 -12.00 16.04
C ASP A 97 1.28 -11.23 16.52
N GLY A 98 1.53 -10.06 15.92
CA GLY A 98 2.69 -9.24 16.24
C GLY A 98 4.00 -9.70 15.62
N HIS A 99 4.03 -10.80 14.87
CA HIS A 99 5.23 -11.28 14.19
C HIS A 99 5.29 -10.73 12.78
N LEU A 100 6.40 -10.12 12.42
CA LEU A 100 6.62 -9.54 11.09
C LEU A 100 6.85 -10.65 10.08
N LEU A 101 6.00 -10.72 9.05
CA LEU A 101 6.10 -11.70 7.98
C LEU A 101 6.70 -11.12 6.70
N PHE A 102 6.39 -9.84 6.43
CA PHE A 102 6.76 -9.18 5.18
C PHE A 102 6.90 -7.68 5.45
N ALA A 103 7.89 -7.07 4.85
CA ALA A 103 8.10 -5.63 4.94
C ALA A 103 8.40 -5.07 3.56
N ALA A 104 7.83 -3.91 3.25
CA ALA A 104 8.04 -3.27 1.95
C ALA A 104 8.16 -1.77 2.08
N ARG A 105 8.90 -1.22 1.14
CA ARG A 105 9.06 0.21 0.91
C ARG A 105 8.52 0.49 -0.48
N VAL A 106 7.47 1.29 -0.59
CA VAL A 106 6.78 1.52 -1.86
C VAL A 106 6.87 3.00 -2.21
N THR A 107 7.43 3.30 -3.38
CA THR A 107 7.50 4.64 -3.92
C THR A 107 6.39 4.83 -4.95
N ILE A 108 5.60 5.88 -4.79
CA ILE A 108 4.39 6.14 -5.55
C ILE A 108 4.48 7.55 -6.14
N ALA A 109 4.11 7.68 -7.40
CA ALA A 109 3.99 8.98 -8.08
C ALA A 109 2.52 9.28 -8.36
N CYS A 110 2.18 10.57 -8.40
CA CYS A 110 0.89 11.02 -8.89
C CYS A 110 1.07 11.43 -10.35
N LEU A 111 0.23 10.91 -11.25
CA LEU A 111 0.35 11.10 -12.68
C LEU A 111 -0.93 11.65 -13.29
N ASP A 112 -0.79 12.44 -14.36
CA ASP A 112 -1.93 12.90 -15.18
C ASP A 112 -2.29 11.85 -16.25
N ARG A 113 -3.26 12.20 -17.12
CA ARG A 113 -3.73 11.29 -18.18
C ARG A 113 -2.66 10.98 -19.23
N GLN A 114 -1.62 11.81 -19.34
CA GLN A 114 -0.49 11.60 -20.25
C GLN A 114 0.67 10.88 -19.56
N GLY A 115 0.50 10.46 -18.31
CA GLY A 115 1.55 9.77 -17.57
C GLY A 115 2.62 10.70 -17.01
N ARG A 116 2.38 12.01 -16.99
CA ARG A 116 3.34 12.98 -16.43
C ARG A 116 3.10 13.19 -14.96
N ALA A 117 4.19 13.45 -14.21
CA ALA A 117 4.10 13.72 -12.78
C ALA A 117 3.31 14.99 -12.50
N VAL A 118 2.39 14.90 -11.54
CA VAL A 118 1.60 16.03 -11.05
C VAL A 118 1.70 16.09 -9.53
N ARG A 119 1.30 17.23 -8.95
CA ARG A 119 1.38 17.41 -7.50
C ARG A 119 0.46 16.46 -6.78
N LEU A 120 0.94 15.95 -5.65
CA LEU A 120 0.13 15.12 -4.76
C LEU A 120 -1.06 15.91 -4.21
N PRO A 121 -2.18 15.24 -3.84
CA PRO A 121 -3.22 15.88 -3.04
C PRO A 121 -2.65 16.56 -1.81
N SER A 122 -3.20 17.72 -1.45
CA SER A 122 -2.65 18.57 -0.38
C SER A 122 -2.54 17.87 0.97
N VAL A 123 -3.47 16.95 1.27
CA VAL A 123 -3.44 16.21 2.53
C VAL A 123 -2.16 15.38 2.67
N LEU A 124 -1.63 14.85 1.57
CA LEU A 124 -0.38 14.10 1.58
C LEU A 124 0.84 15.02 1.66
N ARG A 125 0.80 16.15 0.97
CA ARG A 125 1.90 17.12 1.00
C ARG A 125 2.11 17.73 2.38
N THR A 126 1.02 18.00 3.10
CA THR A 126 1.09 18.62 4.42
C THR A 126 1.30 17.62 5.56
N ALA A 127 1.09 16.33 5.31
CA ALA A 127 1.15 15.31 6.35
C ALA A 127 2.54 15.15 6.98
N ILE A 128 3.61 15.37 6.18
CA ILE A 128 4.99 15.28 6.68
C ILE A 128 5.42 16.60 7.31
N ASP A 129 4.93 17.72 6.78
CA ASP A 129 5.30 19.05 7.26
C ASP A 129 4.54 19.45 8.52
N GLY A 130 3.44 18.78 8.79
CA GLY A 130 2.64 19.00 9.97
C GLY A 130 3.03 18.05 11.07
#